data_453cb25b2fcc370378cdb8291b31aab9
#
_entry.id   453cb25b2fcc370378cdb8291b31aab9
#
_cell.length_a   1.000
_cell.length_b   1.000
_cell.length_c   1.000
_cell.angle_alpha   90.00
_cell.angle_beta   90.00
_cell.angle_gamma   90.00
#
_symmetry.space_group_name_H-M   'P 1'
#
loop_
_entity.id
_entity.type
_entity.pdbx_description
1 polymer ?
#
loop_
_entity_poly.entity_id
_entity_poly.type
_entity_poly.pdbx_seq_one_letter_code
_entity_poly.pdbx_strand_id
1 'polypeptide(L)' 'MKELDLQLVQKAKEGDADSFSALYEQLAPSLYRTALYTLGNSHDAQDVVAETFLEAFHGIKKLRENA' A
#
# COMPACT_ATOMS: atom_id res chain seq x y z
N MET A 1 3.72 14.81 -10.43
CA MET A 1 3.46 13.67 -9.53
C MET A 1 3.12 14.18 -8.15
N LYS A 2 2.05 13.69 -7.57
CA LYS A 2 1.67 14.10 -6.22
C LYS A 2 2.67 13.59 -5.20
N GLU A 3 3.04 14.45 -4.28
CA GLU A 3 3.88 14.04 -3.19
C GLU A 3 3.10 13.15 -2.23
N LEU A 4 3.80 12.21 -1.60
CA LEU A 4 3.22 11.36 -0.59
C LEU A 4 2.86 12.21 0.63
N ASP A 5 1.69 11.97 1.19
CA ASP A 5 1.27 12.66 2.40
C ASP A 5 1.98 12.04 3.61
N LEU A 6 2.94 12.75 4.16
CA LEU A 6 3.74 12.26 5.27
C LEU A 6 2.92 12.02 6.53
N GLN A 7 1.84 12.77 6.72
CA GLN A 7 0.97 12.56 7.87
C GLN A 7 0.24 11.22 7.76
N LEU A 8 -0.22 10.86 6.56
CA LEU A 8 -0.85 9.56 6.34
C LEU A 8 0.13 8.43 6.58
N VAL A 9 1.36 8.59 6.11
CA VAL A 9 2.40 7.57 6.33
C VAL A 9 2.64 7.38 7.83
N GLN A 10 2.74 8.48 8.57
CA GLN A 10 2.98 8.41 10.00
C GLN A 10 1.84 7.72 10.74
N LYS A 11 0.60 8.08 10.41
CA LYS A 11 -0.58 7.48 11.04
C LYS A 11 -0.71 6.00 10.67
N ALA A 12 -0.39 5.65 9.44
CA ALA A 12 -0.41 4.25 9.01
C ALA A 12 0.60 3.42 9.81
N LYS A 13 1.77 3.99 10.07
CA LYS A 13 2.78 3.34 10.91
C LYS A 13 2.29 3.11 12.34
N GLU A 14 1.42 3.99 12.80
CA GLU A 14 0.82 3.87 14.13
C GLU A 14 -0.32 2.84 14.17
N GLY A 15 -0.67 2.28 13.02
CA GLY A 15 -1.70 1.26 12.94
C GLY A 15 -3.08 1.78 12.62
N ASP A 16 -3.18 3.04 12.13
CA ASP A 16 -4.45 3.64 11.72
C ASP A 16 -4.88 3.06 10.38
N ALA A 17 -5.88 2.18 10.40
CA ALA A 17 -6.36 1.50 9.20
C ALA A 17 -6.93 2.47 8.17
N ASP A 18 -7.61 3.52 8.61
CA ASP A 18 -8.17 4.52 7.68
C ASP A 18 -7.08 5.24 6.93
N SER A 19 -6.00 5.62 7.63
CA SER A 19 -4.86 6.27 6.99
C SER A 19 -4.16 5.33 6.03
N PHE A 20 -4.05 4.06 6.37
CA PHE A 20 -3.47 3.07 5.48
C PHE A 20 -4.31 2.91 4.22
N SER A 21 -5.64 2.86 4.36
CA SER A 21 -6.54 2.78 3.21
C SER A 21 -6.41 4.00 2.31
N ALA A 22 -6.24 5.18 2.89
CA ALA A 22 -6.02 6.40 2.11
C ALA A 22 -4.73 6.32 1.31
N LEU A 23 -3.66 5.81 1.92
CA LEU A 23 -2.40 5.58 1.21
C LEU A 23 -2.57 4.57 0.08
N TYR A 24 -3.31 3.50 0.33
CA TYR A 24 -3.61 2.51 -0.69
C TYR A 24 -4.27 3.17 -1.90
N GLU A 25 -5.30 3.99 -1.66
CA GLU A 25 -6.00 4.68 -2.75
C GLU A 25 -5.09 5.62 -3.54
N GLN A 26 -4.13 6.25 -2.87
CA GLN A 26 -3.18 7.14 -3.54
C GLN A 26 -2.15 6.39 -4.36
N LEU A 27 -1.68 5.26 -3.87
CA LEU A 27 -0.55 4.54 -4.47
C LEU A 27 -0.99 3.41 -5.40
N ALA A 28 -2.16 2.82 -5.18
CA ALA A 28 -2.61 1.67 -5.94
C ALA A 28 -2.65 1.90 -7.46
N PRO A 29 -3.16 3.05 -7.96
CA PRO A 29 -3.18 3.25 -9.41
C PRO A 29 -1.80 3.22 -10.05
N SER A 30 -0.82 3.79 -9.38
CA SER A 30 0.56 3.82 -9.87
C SER A 30 1.19 2.43 -9.84
N LEU A 31 1.01 1.73 -8.73
CA LEU A 31 1.52 0.37 -8.57
C LEU A 31 0.84 -0.60 -9.52
N TYR A 32 -0.47 -0.44 -9.71
CA TYR A 32 -1.22 -1.26 -10.64
C TYR A 32 -0.68 -1.09 -12.07
N ARG A 33 -0.44 0.16 -12.47
CA ARG A 33 0.09 0.44 -13.81
C ARG A 33 1.45 -0.22 -14.01
N THR A 34 2.33 -0.12 -13.03
CA THR A 34 3.64 -0.74 -13.08
C THR A 34 3.54 -2.26 -13.14
N ALA A 35 2.68 -2.85 -12.30
CA ALA A 35 2.47 -4.29 -12.29
C ALA A 35 1.86 -4.78 -13.61
N LEU A 36 0.92 -4.01 -14.15
CA LEU A 36 0.30 -4.36 -15.43
C LEU A 36 1.33 -4.35 -16.56
N TYR A 37 2.20 -3.35 -16.57
CA TYR A 37 3.27 -3.28 -17.56
C TYR A 37 4.19 -4.49 -17.47
N THR A 38 4.53 -4.90 -16.27
CA THR A 38 5.46 -6.01 -16.03
C THR A 38 4.82 -7.36 -16.32
N LEU A 39 3.59 -7.56 -15.85
CA LEU A 39 2.92 -8.87 -15.91
C LEU A 39 2.07 -9.05 -17.19
N GLY A 40 1.63 -7.96 -17.78
CA GLY A 40 0.80 -8.01 -18.99
C GLY A 40 -0.61 -8.55 -18.77
N ASN A 41 -1.06 -8.65 -17.52
CA ASN A 41 -2.36 -9.22 -17.17
C ASN A 41 -2.98 -8.39 -16.05
N SER A 42 -4.18 -7.85 -16.29
CA SER A 42 -4.83 -6.95 -15.34
C SER A 42 -5.25 -7.66 -14.05
N HIS A 43 -5.68 -8.91 -14.14
CA HIS A 43 -6.09 -9.67 -12.97
C HIS A 43 -4.91 -9.94 -12.05
N ASP A 44 -3.81 -10.40 -12.62
CA ASP A 44 -2.59 -10.65 -11.86
C ASP A 44 -2.03 -9.37 -11.27
N ALA A 45 -2.10 -8.27 -12.00
CA ALA A 45 -1.63 -6.99 -11.51
C ALA A 45 -2.43 -6.53 -10.29
N GLN A 46 -3.74 -6.70 -10.31
CA GLN A 46 -4.59 -6.37 -9.16
C GLN A 46 -4.24 -7.23 -7.95
N ASP A 47 -4.03 -8.51 -8.16
CA ASP A 47 -3.68 -9.43 -7.08
C ASP A 47 -2.36 -9.05 -6.43
N VAL A 48 -1.35 -8.75 -7.25
CA VAL A 48 -0.04 -8.37 -6.74
C VAL A 48 -0.12 -7.08 -5.92
N VAL A 49 -0.85 -6.08 -6.41
CA VAL A 49 -1.00 -4.83 -5.68
C VAL A 49 -1.69 -5.08 -4.33
N ALA A 50 -2.77 -5.83 -4.33
CA ALA A 50 -3.51 -6.13 -3.11
C ALA A 50 -2.65 -6.89 -2.10
N GLU A 51 -1.92 -7.91 -2.55
CA GLU A 51 -1.05 -8.68 -1.68
C GLU A 51 0.09 -7.84 -1.11
N THR A 52 0.66 -6.97 -1.93
CA THR A 52 1.75 -6.09 -1.50
C THR A 52 1.28 -5.19 -0.36
N PHE A 53 0.09 -4.61 -0.48
CA PHE A 53 -0.42 -3.74 0.57
C PHE A 53 -0.82 -4.51 1.82
N LEU A 54 -1.35 -5.72 1.68
CA LEU A 54 -1.66 -6.56 2.84
C LEU A 54 -0.39 -6.91 3.61
N GLU A 55 0.67 -7.29 2.91
CA GLU A 55 1.95 -7.60 3.54
C GLU A 55 2.53 -6.37 4.21
N ALA A 56 2.43 -5.21 3.57
CA ALA A 56 2.91 -3.96 4.15
C ALA A 56 2.16 -3.62 5.44
N PHE A 57 0.84 -3.79 5.43
CA PHE A 57 0.03 -3.51 6.61
C PHE A 57 0.37 -4.47 7.76
N HIS A 58 0.52 -5.75 7.45
CA HIS A 58 0.91 -6.74 8.46
C HIS A 58 2.30 -6.45 9.01
N GLY A 59 3.24 -6.02 8.16
CA GLY A 59 4.57 -5.65 8.57
C GLY A 59 4.58 -4.47 9.53
N ILE A 60 3.80 -3.44 9.23
CA ILE A 60 3.66 -2.27 10.08
C ILE A 60 3.08 -2.67 11.44
N LYS A 61 2.03 -3.48 11.42
CA LYS A 61 1.38 -3.94 12.64
C LYS A 61 2.34 -4.75 13.51
N LYS A 62 3.13 -5.60 12.88
CA LYS A 62 4.11 -6.43 13.57
C LYS A 62 5.21 -5.58 14.22
N LEU A 63 5.70 -4.57 13.52
CA LEU A 63 6.67 -3.64 14.06
C LEU A 63 6.13 -2.92 15.30
N ARG A 64 4.87 -2.53 15.24
CA ARG A 64 4.22 -1.85 16.35
C ARG A 64 4.08 -2.76 17.57
N GLU A 65 3.75 -4.02 17.38
CA GLU A 65 3.60 -4.98 18.46
C GLU A 65 4.92 -5.30 19.14
N ASN A 66 6.02 -5.22 18.39
CA ASN A 66 7.36 -5.56 18.88
C ASN A 66 8.16 -4.35 19.39
N ALA A 67 7.57 -3.17 19.32
CA ALA A 67 8.26 -1.94 19.72
C ALA A 67 8.19 -1.67 21.27
#